data_d8330bcdb49e02c167dc97086c207ac1
#
_entry.id   d8330bcdb49e02c167dc97086c207ac1
#
_cell.length_a   1.000
_cell.length_b   1.000
_cell.length_c   1.000
_cell.angle_alpha   90.00
_cell.angle_beta   90.00
_cell.angle_gamma   90.00
#
_symmetry.space_group_name_H-M   'P 1'
#
loop_
_entity.id
_entity.type
_entity.pdbx_description
1 polymer ?
#
loop_
_entity_poly.entity_id
_entity_poly.type
_entity_poly.pdbx_seq_one_letter_code
_entity_poly.pdbx_strand_id
1 'polypeptide(L)'
;MYKLIKKCGRARRGEFVTPNGTVKLPGFMNVATCGAIKGGVSAIDLKALKCQVQLCNTYHLHLRPGDKVVNSMGGIRKFTGWDGPVLTDSGGFQVFSLAKLRKINEEGVEFSSHIDGHKIFMGPEQSMQIQSNLASTIAMAFDECIKNPAEYSYTKQSCDRTFRWLKRCKAEMNRLNSLDTTINKKQMLFGINQGSTYKDIRIDHMKQIRELDLDGYAIGGLAVGEPAEEMYRVIEEVEPFMPEDKPRYLMGVGTPVNIIEAVARGVDLFDCVMPSRNARHGHIFTWQGSMNILNAKYELDSKPLDEECDCPTCKNHSRAYIRHLFKSGEILGMRLAVMHNLYFYNTLLERIRQALDDDTFDKFYAKYSTILGNRI
;
A
#
# COMPACT_ATOMS: atom_id res chain seq x y z
N MET A 1 -5.77 17.78 -1.40
CA MET A 1 -7.09 17.99 -2.05
C MET A 1 -7.25 16.96 -3.15
N TYR A 2 -8.39 16.25 -3.20
CA TYR A 2 -8.71 15.31 -4.28
C TYR A 2 -9.49 16.03 -5.39
N LYS A 3 -9.15 15.76 -6.65
CA LYS A 3 -9.84 16.27 -7.83
C LYS A 3 -10.27 15.08 -8.68
N LEU A 4 -11.57 14.84 -8.76
CA LEU A 4 -12.14 13.87 -9.71
C LEU A 4 -12.10 14.50 -11.10
N ILE A 5 -11.52 13.81 -12.09
CA ILE A 5 -11.41 14.24 -13.47
C ILE A 5 -12.47 13.55 -14.33
N LYS A 6 -12.63 12.22 -14.15
CA LYS A 6 -13.52 11.41 -14.99
C LYS A 6 -14.00 10.16 -14.23
N LYS A 7 -15.17 9.66 -14.60
CA LYS A 7 -15.71 8.36 -14.17
C LYS A 7 -16.00 7.48 -15.38
N CYS A 8 -15.77 6.17 -15.23
CA CYS A 8 -16.26 5.13 -16.13
C CYS A 8 -16.94 4.06 -15.25
N GLY A 9 -18.27 4.05 -15.25
CA GLY A 9 -19.01 3.31 -14.23
C GLY A 9 -18.63 3.80 -12.81
N ARG A 10 -18.13 2.88 -11.97
CA ARG A 10 -17.59 3.21 -10.64
C ARG A 10 -16.10 3.58 -10.68
N ALA A 11 -15.36 3.20 -11.75
CA ALA A 11 -13.95 3.50 -11.87
C ALA A 11 -13.71 5.01 -11.95
N ARG A 12 -12.68 5.49 -11.26
CA ARG A 12 -12.42 6.91 -11.04
C ARG A 12 -11.05 7.30 -11.58
N ARG A 13 -11.00 8.33 -12.41
CA ARG A 13 -9.78 9.02 -12.82
C ARG A 13 -9.67 10.32 -12.04
N GLY A 14 -8.64 10.46 -11.23
CA GLY A 14 -8.49 11.65 -10.38
C GLY A 14 -7.04 12.06 -10.18
N GLU A 15 -6.88 13.13 -9.43
CA GLU A 15 -5.60 13.62 -8.91
C GLU A 15 -5.72 13.92 -7.42
N PHE A 16 -4.71 13.53 -6.67
CA PHE A 16 -4.61 13.83 -5.25
C PHE A 16 -3.42 14.75 -5.01
N VAL A 17 -3.72 16.02 -4.74
CA VAL A 17 -2.73 17.04 -4.43
C VAL A 17 -2.33 16.92 -2.98
N THR A 18 -1.06 16.67 -2.75
CA THR A 18 -0.44 16.56 -1.42
C THR A 18 0.59 17.67 -1.20
N PRO A 19 1.04 17.92 0.03
CA PRO A 19 2.12 18.87 0.30
C PRO A 19 3.44 18.58 -0.42
N ASN A 20 3.63 17.34 -0.88
CA ASN A 20 4.89 16.88 -1.47
C ASN A 20 4.76 16.44 -2.94
N GLY A 21 3.71 16.84 -3.60
CA GLY A 21 3.47 16.57 -5.01
C GLY A 21 2.07 16.02 -5.29
N THR A 22 1.70 15.98 -6.56
CA THR A 22 0.40 15.48 -7.02
C THR A 22 0.51 14.01 -7.42
N VAL A 23 -0.39 13.19 -6.91
CA VAL A 23 -0.52 11.76 -7.23
C VAL A 23 -1.63 11.58 -8.24
N LYS A 24 -1.30 11.01 -9.41
CA LYS A 24 -2.28 10.66 -10.44
C LYS A 24 -2.96 9.34 -10.06
N LEU A 25 -4.29 9.33 -10.05
CA LEU A 25 -5.10 8.20 -9.61
C LEU A 25 -5.88 7.56 -10.79
N PRO A 26 -6.05 6.25 -10.78
CA PRO A 26 -5.59 5.27 -9.78
C PRO A 26 -4.07 5.17 -9.72
N GLY A 27 -3.52 4.83 -8.53
CA GLY A 27 -2.08 4.77 -8.29
C GLY A 27 -1.66 3.62 -7.36
N PHE A 28 -0.40 3.16 -7.53
CA PHE A 28 0.20 2.13 -6.69
C PHE A 28 1.31 2.74 -5.82
N MET A 29 1.29 2.44 -4.53
CA MET A 29 2.30 2.87 -3.57
C MET A 29 3.34 1.76 -3.38
N ASN A 30 4.60 2.04 -3.73
CA ASN A 30 5.65 1.05 -3.66
C ASN A 30 6.14 0.89 -2.20
N VAL A 31 6.07 -0.34 -1.67
CA VAL A 31 6.34 -0.63 -0.26
C VAL A 31 7.84 -0.65 0.02
N ALA A 32 8.31 0.42 0.65
CA ALA A 32 9.68 0.63 1.12
C ALA A 32 9.77 0.50 2.65
N THR A 33 9.54 -0.67 3.18
CA THR A 33 9.35 -0.99 4.60
C THR A 33 10.19 -0.13 5.56
N CYS A 34 11.50 -0.08 5.39
CA CYS A 34 12.45 0.70 6.19
C CYS A 34 13.07 1.87 5.40
N GLY A 35 12.32 2.50 4.52
CA GLY A 35 12.81 3.58 3.65
C GLY A 35 13.56 3.07 2.41
N ALA A 36 13.59 1.76 2.18
CA ALA A 36 14.15 1.13 0.99
C ALA A 36 13.33 -0.09 0.60
N ILE A 37 13.25 -0.40 -0.69
CA ILE A 37 12.55 -1.59 -1.16
C ILE A 37 13.45 -2.82 -1.00
N LYS A 38 12.94 -3.86 -0.36
CA LYS A 38 13.64 -5.15 -0.24
C LYS A 38 13.99 -5.70 -1.62
N GLY A 39 15.26 -5.98 -1.84
CA GLY A 39 15.83 -6.36 -3.14
C GLY A 39 16.79 -5.30 -3.70
N GLY A 40 17.20 -4.32 -2.86
CA GLY A 40 18.26 -3.37 -3.20
C GLY A 40 17.83 -2.25 -4.15
N VAL A 41 16.55 -1.83 -4.10
CA VAL A 41 16.02 -0.73 -4.91
C VAL A 41 15.92 0.54 -4.05
N SER A 42 16.63 1.58 -4.47
CA SER A 42 16.72 2.87 -3.79
C SER A 42 15.64 3.86 -4.23
N ALA A 43 15.56 5.01 -3.55
CA ALA A 43 14.71 6.12 -3.96
C ALA A 43 15.05 6.65 -5.37
N ILE A 44 16.33 6.60 -5.76
CA ILE A 44 16.77 7.01 -7.10
C ILE A 44 16.21 6.05 -8.16
N ASP A 45 16.31 4.75 -7.91
CA ASP A 45 15.74 3.73 -8.81
C ASP A 45 14.23 3.91 -8.98
N LEU A 46 13.51 4.24 -7.89
CA LEU A 46 12.07 4.40 -7.91
C LEU A 46 11.59 5.50 -8.86
N LYS A 47 12.37 6.55 -9.08
CA LYS A 47 12.06 7.58 -10.08
C LYS A 47 12.03 6.99 -11.48
N ALA A 48 13.04 6.17 -11.83
CA ALA A 48 13.10 5.49 -13.12
C ALA A 48 11.99 4.43 -13.29
N LEU A 49 11.43 3.95 -12.17
CA LEU A 49 10.34 2.97 -12.14
C LEU A 49 8.95 3.61 -12.11
N LYS A 50 8.81 4.91 -12.37
CA LYS A 50 7.53 5.66 -12.39
C LYS A 50 6.78 5.62 -11.05
N CYS A 51 7.46 5.42 -9.92
CA CYS A 51 6.86 5.48 -8.60
C CYS A 51 6.34 6.89 -8.32
N GLN A 52 5.12 7.01 -7.82
CA GLN A 52 4.53 8.28 -7.42
C GLN A 52 4.52 8.47 -5.90
N VAL A 53 4.33 7.37 -5.16
CA VAL A 53 4.22 7.37 -3.69
C VAL A 53 5.02 6.21 -3.13
N GLN A 54 5.84 6.48 -2.13
CA GLN A 54 6.48 5.45 -1.29
C GLN A 54 5.61 5.15 -0.07
N LEU A 55 5.47 3.87 0.29
CA LEU A 55 4.88 3.48 1.57
C LEU A 55 5.99 2.97 2.49
N CYS A 56 6.07 3.53 3.71
CA CYS A 56 7.02 3.10 4.74
C CYS A 56 6.27 2.59 5.98
N ASN A 57 6.87 1.62 6.67
CA ASN A 57 6.22 1.03 7.84
C ASN A 57 6.64 1.72 9.14
N THR A 58 5.68 2.31 9.83
CA THR A 58 5.83 3.02 11.11
C THR A 58 6.50 2.15 12.16
N TYR A 59 6.00 0.93 12.37
CA TYR A 59 6.56 0.00 13.36
C TYR A 59 8.04 -0.32 13.11
N HIS A 60 8.40 -0.67 11.88
CA HIS A 60 9.78 -1.03 11.54
C HIS A 60 10.74 0.14 11.71
N LEU A 61 10.35 1.33 11.28
CA LEU A 61 11.16 2.55 11.40
C LEU A 61 11.26 3.06 12.85
N HIS A 62 10.21 2.86 13.66
CA HIS A 62 10.25 3.14 15.09
C HIS A 62 11.26 2.25 15.83
N LEU A 63 11.30 0.95 15.51
CA LEU A 63 12.24 0.03 16.11
C LEU A 63 13.68 0.25 15.62
N ARG A 64 13.85 0.55 14.33
CA ARG A 64 15.19 0.71 13.73
C ARG A 64 15.12 1.57 12.47
N PRO A 65 15.79 2.72 12.42
CA PRO A 65 16.78 3.24 13.39
C PRO A 65 16.18 3.93 14.60
N GLY A 66 14.87 4.11 14.67
CA GLY A 66 14.10 4.93 15.60
C GLY A 66 13.57 6.20 14.91
N ASP A 67 12.30 6.52 15.14
CA ASP A 67 11.64 7.67 14.54
C ASP A 67 12.29 9.01 14.93
N LYS A 68 12.85 9.11 16.15
CA LYS A 68 13.61 10.29 16.61
C LYS A 68 14.89 10.50 15.81
N VAL A 69 15.57 9.42 15.40
CA VAL A 69 16.75 9.49 14.53
C VAL A 69 16.33 10.00 13.14
N VAL A 70 15.24 9.47 12.58
CA VAL A 70 14.72 9.95 11.30
C VAL A 70 14.31 11.42 11.37
N ASN A 71 13.68 11.84 12.49
CA ASN A 71 13.33 13.23 12.74
C ASN A 71 14.57 14.15 12.72
N SER A 72 15.63 13.79 13.46
CA SER A 72 16.86 14.59 13.52
C SER A 72 17.57 14.73 12.17
N MET A 73 17.30 13.80 11.23
CA MET A 73 17.80 13.82 9.85
C MET A 73 16.86 14.58 8.87
N GLY A 74 15.80 15.23 9.38
CA GLY A 74 14.87 16.02 8.59
C GLY A 74 13.69 15.25 8.00
N GLY A 75 13.34 14.11 8.60
CA GLY A 75 12.23 13.25 8.20
C GLY A 75 12.57 12.21 7.14
N ILE A 76 11.64 11.27 6.92
CA ILE A 76 11.86 10.08 6.07
C ILE A 76 12.24 10.43 4.64
N ARG A 77 11.67 11.48 4.06
CA ARG A 77 11.96 11.91 2.69
C ARG A 77 13.42 12.33 2.54
N LYS A 78 13.91 13.19 3.44
CA LYS A 78 15.31 13.64 3.45
C LYS A 78 16.25 12.50 3.80
N PHE A 79 15.88 11.68 4.77
CA PHE A 79 16.64 10.52 5.22
C PHE A 79 16.88 9.50 4.10
N THR A 80 15.89 9.27 3.21
CA THR A 80 15.98 8.29 2.11
C THR A 80 16.39 8.89 0.76
N GLY A 81 16.40 10.21 0.62
CA GLY A 81 16.61 10.89 -0.67
C GLY A 81 15.40 10.81 -1.61
N TRP A 82 14.20 10.54 -1.08
CA TRP A 82 12.96 10.54 -1.83
C TRP A 82 12.29 11.91 -1.79
N ASP A 83 11.96 12.49 -2.94
CA ASP A 83 11.36 13.82 -3.06
C ASP A 83 9.83 13.84 -3.23
N GLY A 84 9.23 12.69 -3.56
CA GLY A 84 7.78 12.53 -3.70
C GLY A 84 7.04 12.32 -2.36
N PRO A 85 5.71 12.14 -2.42
CA PRO A 85 4.90 11.79 -1.25
C PRO A 85 5.31 10.47 -0.62
N VAL A 86 5.20 10.40 0.72
CA VAL A 86 5.37 9.17 1.50
C VAL A 86 4.12 8.96 2.34
N LEU A 87 3.54 7.76 2.25
CA LEU A 87 2.54 7.29 3.19
C LEU A 87 3.23 6.43 4.25
N THR A 88 2.90 6.65 5.52
CA THR A 88 3.25 5.72 6.62
C THR A 88 2.03 4.97 7.09
N ASP A 89 2.15 3.64 7.23
CA ASP A 89 1.09 2.85 7.85
C ASP A 89 0.93 3.20 9.33
N SER A 90 -0.13 2.69 9.96
CA SER A 90 -0.39 2.95 11.37
C SER A 90 0.55 2.22 12.34
N GLY A 91 1.25 1.19 11.87
CA GLY A 91 1.96 0.20 12.68
C GLY A 91 1.03 -0.88 13.26
N GLY A 92 -0.28 -0.70 13.20
CA GLY A 92 -1.27 -1.64 13.77
C GLY A 92 -1.18 -3.03 13.19
N PHE A 93 -1.13 -3.17 11.86
CA PHE A 93 -1.06 -4.48 11.21
C PHE A 93 0.18 -5.29 11.63
N GLN A 94 1.36 -4.65 11.77
CA GLN A 94 2.58 -5.32 12.18
C GLN A 94 2.49 -5.78 13.65
N VAL A 95 1.87 -4.99 14.50
CA VAL A 95 1.55 -5.37 15.88
C VAL A 95 0.63 -6.58 15.91
N PHE A 96 -0.36 -6.64 15.01
CA PHE A 96 -1.29 -7.77 14.93
C PHE A 96 -0.68 -9.01 14.28
N SER A 97 0.18 -8.86 13.29
CA SER A 97 0.75 -9.98 12.53
C SER A 97 2.02 -10.59 13.14
N LEU A 98 2.85 -9.78 13.79
CA LEU A 98 4.16 -10.18 14.32
C LEU A 98 4.17 -10.49 15.81
N ALA A 99 3.26 -9.93 16.59
CA ALA A 99 3.22 -10.12 18.03
C ALA A 99 2.46 -11.42 18.40
N LYS A 100 3.19 -12.43 18.85
CA LYS A 100 2.61 -13.69 19.35
C LYS A 100 1.80 -13.49 20.65
N LEU A 101 2.24 -12.55 21.50
CA LEU A 101 1.58 -12.17 22.75
C LEU A 101 1.32 -10.66 22.70
N ARG A 102 0.06 -10.30 22.68
CA ARG A 102 -0.39 -8.90 22.70
C ARG A 102 -1.57 -8.75 23.66
N LYS A 103 -1.63 -7.62 24.31
CA LYS A 103 -2.75 -7.23 25.15
C LYS A 103 -3.36 -5.97 24.58
N ILE A 104 -4.61 -6.04 24.19
CA ILE A 104 -5.38 -4.93 23.62
C ILE A 104 -6.31 -4.40 24.69
N ASN A 105 -6.33 -3.10 24.86
CA ASN A 105 -7.27 -2.38 25.71
C ASN A 105 -7.72 -1.09 25.03
N GLU A 106 -8.48 -0.26 25.71
CA GLU A 106 -8.98 1.00 25.15
C GLU A 106 -7.85 2.01 24.89
N GLU A 107 -6.77 1.95 25.67
CA GLU A 107 -5.64 2.86 25.56
C GLU A 107 -4.77 2.56 24.34
N GLY A 108 -4.62 1.28 23.98
CA GLY A 108 -3.77 0.83 22.90
C GLY A 108 -3.42 -0.66 23.00
N VAL A 109 -2.25 -1.02 22.51
CA VAL A 109 -1.76 -2.40 22.46
C VAL A 109 -0.38 -2.51 23.10
N GLU A 110 -0.25 -3.41 24.07
CA GLU A 110 1.04 -3.84 24.61
C GLU A 110 1.50 -5.12 23.88
N PHE A 111 2.74 -5.14 23.46
CA PHE A 111 3.33 -6.29 22.76
C PHE A 111 4.85 -6.33 22.92
N SER A 112 5.49 -7.41 22.45
CA SER A 112 6.94 -7.54 22.50
C SER A 112 7.56 -7.34 21.11
N SER A 113 8.67 -6.58 21.06
CA SER A 113 9.48 -6.39 19.87
C SER A 113 9.92 -7.74 19.28
N HIS A 114 9.78 -7.91 17.98
CA HIS A 114 10.25 -9.12 17.29
C HIS A 114 11.79 -9.15 17.11
N ILE A 115 12.47 -8.05 17.42
CA ILE A 115 13.93 -7.93 17.30
C ILE A 115 14.63 -8.44 18.54
N ASP A 116 14.21 -8.00 19.72
CA ASP A 116 14.90 -8.19 21.00
C ASP A 116 13.96 -8.53 22.17
N GLY A 117 12.65 -8.63 21.92
CA GLY A 117 11.66 -9.06 22.88
C GLY A 117 11.25 -7.99 23.91
N HIS A 118 11.81 -6.75 23.87
CA HIS A 118 11.40 -5.73 24.82
C HIS A 118 9.92 -5.36 24.65
N LYS A 119 9.28 -4.94 25.76
CA LYS A 119 7.87 -4.53 25.76
C LYS A 119 7.70 -3.16 25.13
N ILE A 120 6.72 -3.06 24.26
CA ILE A 120 6.32 -1.83 23.57
C ILE A 120 4.84 -1.60 23.81
N PHE A 121 4.50 -0.34 24.08
CA PHE A 121 3.13 0.13 24.03
C PHE A 121 2.93 1.00 22.80
N MET A 122 1.86 0.76 22.04
CA MET A 122 1.46 1.58 20.92
C MET A 122 -0.04 1.83 20.97
N GLY A 123 -0.41 3.07 20.98
CA GLY A 123 -1.78 3.54 20.88
C GLY A 123 -1.91 4.66 19.85
N PRO A 124 -3.09 5.27 19.72
CA PRO A 124 -3.34 6.33 18.76
C PRO A 124 -2.31 7.47 18.81
N GLU A 125 -2.06 8.02 20.00
CA GLU A 125 -1.15 9.15 20.18
C GLU A 125 0.30 8.77 19.88
N GLN A 126 0.74 7.58 20.31
CA GLN A 126 2.09 7.08 20.01
C GLN A 126 2.30 6.88 18.52
N SER A 127 1.32 6.27 17.83
CA SER A 127 1.37 6.08 16.38
C SER A 127 1.45 7.42 15.65
N MET A 128 0.62 8.39 16.01
CA MET A 128 0.66 9.73 15.41
C MET A 128 1.98 10.46 15.69
N GLN A 129 2.51 10.37 16.93
CA GLN A 129 3.79 10.97 17.27
C GLN A 129 4.94 10.37 16.44
N ILE A 130 4.96 9.04 16.27
CA ILE A 130 5.98 8.35 15.48
C ILE A 130 5.89 8.81 14.02
N GLN A 131 4.69 8.82 13.42
CA GLN A 131 4.48 9.25 12.05
C GLN A 131 4.80 10.73 11.84
N SER A 132 4.54 11.59 12.84
CA SER A 132 4.95 12.99 12.83
C SER A 132 6.49 13.15 12.87
N ASN A 133 7.19 12.34 13.68
CA ASN A 133 8.66 12.30 13.69
C ASN A 133 9.23 11.81 12.36
N LEU A 134 8.58 10.84 11.71
CA LEU A 134 8.93 10.41 10.37
C LEU A 134 8.65 11.49 9.32
N ALA A 135 7.82 12.48 9.61
CA ALA A 135 7.41 13.56 8.73
C ALA A 135 6.84 13.07 7.39
N SER A 136 6.06 11.98 7.42
CA SER A 136 5.39 11.46 6.24
C SER A 136 4.38 12.46 5.67
N THR A 137 4.05 12.31 4.40
CA THR A 137 3.03 13.14 3.73
C THR A 137 1.63 12.76 4.19
N ILE A 138 1.38 11.44 4.27
CA ILE A 138 0.11 10.84 4.64
C ILE A 138 0.37 9.87 5.79
N ALA A 139 -0.34 10.03 6.89
CA ALA A 139 -0.35 9.12 8.02
C ALA A 139 -1.63 8.30 8.03
N MET A 140 -1.54 7.00 8.30
CA MET A 140 -2.70 6.16 8.56
C MET A 140 -3.10 6.22 10.03
N ALA A 141 -4.39 6.32 10.31
CA ALA A 141 -4.88 6.25 11.69
C ALA A 141 -4.58 4.87 12.30
N PHE A 142 -4.30 4.85 13.61
CA PHE A 142 -4.11 3.59 14.33
C PHE A 142 -5.42 2.82 14.43
N ASP A 143 -5.42 1.56 14.05
CA ASP A 143 -6.59 0.71 13.92
C ASP A 143 -6.36 -0.69 14.48
N GLU A 144 -7.42 -1.41 14.73
CA GLU A 144 -7.36 -2.83 15.06
C GLU A 144 -7.70 -3.68 13.84
N CYS A 145 -6.68 -4.31 13.23
CA CYS A 145 -6.88 -5.31 12.18
C CYS A 145 -7.15 -6.67 12.82
N ILE A 146 -8.35 -7.23 12.61
CA ILE A 146 -8.74 -8.53 13.14
C ILE A 146 -8.52 -9.64 12.13
N LYS A 147 -8.43 -10.89 12.62
CA LYS A 147 -8.33 -12.06 11.75
C LYS A 147 -9.63 -12.31 10.99
N ASN A 148 -9.54 -12.93 9.83
CA ASN A 148 -10.68 -13.48 9.13
C ASN A 148 -10.57 -15.03 9.12
N PRO A 149 -11.64 -15.77 9.52
CA PRO A 149 -12.91 -15.28 10.05
C PRO A 149 -12.80 -14.76 11.49
N ALA A 150 -13.71 -13.86 11.86
CA ALA A 150 -13.85 -13.32 13.22
C ALA A 150 -15.30 -13.35 13.67
N GLU A 151 -15.53 -13.46 14.98
CA GLU A 151 -16.87 -13.41 15.58
C GLU A 151 -17.51 -12.05 15.36
N TYR A 152 -18.82 -12.04 15.05
CA TYR A 152 -19.59 -10.83 14.78
C TYR A 152 -19.51 -9.81 15.92
N SER A 153 -19.75 -10.30 17.15
CA SER A 153 -19.76 -9.44 18.35
C SER A 153 -18.39 -8.81 18.60
N TYR A 154 -17.31 -9.56 18.41
CA TYR A 154 -15.94 -9.04 18.55
C TYR A 154 -15.61 -8.05 17.42
N THR A 155 -16.03 -8.36 16.19
CA THR A 155 -15.82 -7.47 15.04
C THR A 155 -16.47 -6.10 15.27
N LYS A 156 -17.70 -6.09 15.80
CA LYS A 156 -18.38 -4.84 16.15
C LYS A 156 -17.63 -4.05 17.23
N GLN A 157 -17.23 -4.71 18.33
CA GLN A 157 -16.46 -4.08 19.40
C GLN A 157 -15.11 -3.51 18.90
N SER A 158 -14.44 -4.22 18.01
CA SER A 158 -13.18 -3.81 17.38
C SER A 158 -13.38 -2.56 16.51
N CYS A 159 -14.45 -2.52 15.71
CA CYS A 159 -14.80 -1.33 14.90
C CYS A 159 -15.13 -0.13 15.77
N ASP A 160 -15.92 -0.31 16.84
CA ASP A 160 -16.23 0.77 17.78
C ASP A 160 -14.96 1.31 18.46
N ARG A 161 -14.00 0.45 18.82
CA ARG A 161 -12.69 0.83 19.36
C ARG A 161 -11.88 1.57 18.32
N THR A 162 -11.77 1.05 17.11
CA THR A 162 -11.07 1.68 15.99
C THR A 162 -11.61 3.09 15.71
N PHE A 163 -12.92 3.29 15.79
CA PHE A 163 -13.51 4.62 15.64
C PHE A 163 -13.11 5.58 16.78
N ARG A 164 -13.12 5.11 18.04
CA ARG A 164 -12.64 5.94 19.18
C ARG A 164 -11.15 6.27 19.03
N TRP A 165 -10.34 5.31 18.61
CA TRP A 165 -8.92 5.52 18.32
C TRP A 165 -8.70 6.52 17.18
N LEU A 166 -9.52 6.46 16.13
CA LEU A 166 -9.44 7.41 15.02
C LEU A 166 -9.70 8.86 15.49
N LYS A 167 -10.66 9.08 16.38
CA LYS A 167 -10.89 10.41 16.99
C LYS A 167 -9.65 10.91 17.74
N ARG A 168 -9.01 10.05 18.51
CA ARG A 168 -7.76 10.35 19.23
C ARG A 168 -6.62 10.63 18.24
N CYS A 169 -6.48 9.83 17.18
CA CYS A 169 -5.51 10.08 16.11
C CYS A 169 -5.70 11.47 15.49
N LYS A 170 -6.96 11.85 15.16
CA LYS A 170 -7.25 13.16 14.57
C LYS A 170 -6.92 14.30 15.51
N ALA A 171 -7.28 14.18 16.79
CA ALA A 171 -6.96 15.18 17.80
C ALA A 171 -5.44 15.36 17.96
N GLU A 172 -4.70 14.24 18.06
CA GLU A 172 -3.24 14.27 18.20
C GLU A 172 -2.55 14.78 16.94
N MET A 173 -3.01 14.41 15.75
CA MET A 173 -2.50 14.94 14.47
C MET A 173 -2.63 16.47 14.42
N ASN A 174 -3.81 17.00 14.79
CA ASN A 174 -4.04 18.45 14.83
C ASN A 174 -3.10 19.13 15.81
N ARG A 175 -2.92 18.56 17.01
CA ARG A 175 -1.98 19.07 18.01
C ARG A 175 -0.54 19.08 17.48
N LEU A 176 -0.09 17.97 16.88
CA LEU A 176 1.26 17.86 16.35
C LEU A 176 1.49 18.82 15.18
N ASN A 177 0.53 18.95 14.26
CA ASN A 177 0.64 19.88 13.13
C ASN A 177 0.68 21.36 13.56
N SER A 178 0.23 21.69 14.76
CA SER A 178 0.32 23.06 15.32
C SER A 178 1.65 23.40 15.96
N LEU A 179 2.50 22.41 16.26
CA LEU A 179 3.78 22.63 16.95
C LEU A 179 4.85 23.21 16.02
N ASP A 180 5.66 24.13 16.53
CA ASP A 180 6.78 24.71 15.79
C ASP A 180 7.90 23.72 15.48
N THR A 181 8.03 22.70 16.31
CA THR A 181 9.03 21.64 16.18
C THR A 181 8.68 20.57 15.15
N THR A 182 7.43 20.54 14.66
CA THR A 182 6.99 19.55 13.67
C THR A 182 7.55 19.88 12.29
N ILE A 183 8.23 18.92 11.66
CA ILE A 183 8.84 19.07 10.34
C ILE A 183 7.76 19.23 9.27
N ASN A 184 6.74 18.37 9.26
CA ASN A 184 5.64 18.44 8.30
C ASN A 184 4.33 18.87 8.97
N LYS A 185 4.11 20.17 9.07
CA LYS A 185 2.88 20.77 9.66
C LYS A 185 1.61 20.57 8.82
N LYS A 186 1.72 19.94 7.64
CA LYS A 186 0.61 19.65 6.71
C LYS A 186 0.46 18.16 6.48
N GLN A 187 0.84 17.34 7.47
CA GLN A 187 0.65 15.91 7.40
C GLN A 187 -0.84 15.59 7.32
N MET A 188 -1.20 14.73 6.35
CA MET A 188 -2.56 14.34 6.05
C MET A 188 -2.93 13.05 6.80
N LEU A 189 -4.20 12.89 7.17
CA LEU A 189 -4.69 11.72 7.91
C LEU A 189 -5.69 10.91 7.09
N PHE A 190 -5.44 9.62 6.93
CA PHE A 190 -6.39 8.67 6.37
C PHE A 190 -7.01 7.81 7.46
N GLY A 191 -8.34 7.68 7.43
CA GLY A 191 -9.08 6.75 8.28
C GLY A 191 -9.23 5.39 7.62
N ILE A 192 -9.37 4.34 8.45
CA ILE A 192 -9.46 2.96 7.98
C ILE A 192 -10.81 2.37 8.33
N ASN A 193 -11.57 1.96 7.31
CA ASN A 193 -12.78 1.18 7.47
C ASN A 193 -12.43 -0.26 7.79
N GLN A 194 -12.92 -0.78 8.90
CA GLN A 194 -12.81 -2.17 9.34
C GLN A 194 -14.20 -2.83 9.39
N GLY A 195 -14.29 -4.13 9.65
CA GLY A 195 -15.56 -4.84 9.77
C GLY A 195 -15.55 -6.27 9.24
N SER A 196 -14.35 -6.88 9.04
CA SER A 196 -14.22 -8.21 8.44
C SER A 196 -15.03 -8.28 7.13
N THR A 197 -15.85 -9.31 6.95
CA THR A 197 -16.73 -9.47 5.79
C THR A 197 -18.21 -9.20 6.11
N TYR A 198 -18.49 -8.59 7.28
CA TYR A 198 -19.86 -8.27 7.71
C TYR A 198 -20.32 -6.94 7.10
N LYS A 199 -21.31 -7.01 6.21
CA LYS A 199 -21.83 -5.88 5.44
C LYS A 199 -22.31 -4.73 6.33
N ASP A 200 -23.17 -5.03 7.30
CA ASP A 200 -23.77 -4.04 8.19
C ASP A 200 -22.70 -3.32 9.03
N ILE A 201 -21.75 -4.06 9.61
CA ILE A 201 -20.65 -3.49 10.39
C ILE A 201 -19.77 -2.58 9.49
N ARG A 202 -19.44 -3.03 8.27
CA ARG A 202 -18.67 -2.25 7.31
C ARG A 202 -19.33 -0.92 6.96
N ILE A 203 -20.62 -0.98 6.66
CA ILE A 203 -21.41 0.22 6.28
C ILE A 203 -21.52 1.17 7.47
N ASP A 204 -21.87 0.67 8.65
CA ASP A 204 -22.03 1.50 9.84
C ASP A 204 -20.70 2.14 10.25
N HIS A 205 -19.61 1.39 10.22
CA HIS A 205 -18.29 1.93 10.51
C HIS A 205 -17.87 2.98 9.46
N MET A 206 -18.16 2.76 8.15
CA MET A 206 -17.86 3.75 7.12
C MET A 206 -18.64 5.05 7.33
N LYS A 207 -19.92 4.96 7.68
CA LYS A 207 -20.76 6.13 8.01
C LYS A 207 -20.19 6.91 9.20
N GLN A 208 -19.70 6.22 10.23
CA GLN A 208 -19.08 6.87 11.40
C GLN A 208 -17.78 7.59 11.05
N ILE A 209 -16.85 6.91 10.33
CA ILE A 209 -15.54 7.51 10.06
C ILE A 209 -15.62 8.68 9.07
N ARG A 210 -16.57 8.66 8.12
CA ARG A 210 -16.74 9.78 7.17
C ARG A 210 -17.15 11.09 7.82
N GLU A 211 -17.85 11.05 8.98
CA GLU A 211 -18.25 12.25 9.72
C GLU A 211 -17.06 13.04 10.27
N LEU A 212 -15.90 12.41 10.33
CA LEU A 212 -14.69 13.07 10.83
C LEU A 212 -13.99 13.94 9.75
N ASP A 213 -14.47 13.98 8.51
CA ASP A 213 -13.91 14.74 7.40
C ASP A 213 -12.37 14.64 7.34
N LEU A 214 -11.89 13.48 6.93
CA LEU A 214 -10.46 13.17 6.82
C LEU A 214 -9.93 13.47 5.41
N ASP A 215 -8.62 13.43 5.22
CA ASP A 215 -7.97 13.67 3.92
C ASP A 215 -8.16 12.52 2.94
N GLY A 216 -8.48 11.32 3.44
CA GLY A 216 -8.76 10.13 2.65
C GLY A 216 -9.27 8.97 3.48
N TYR A 217 -9.76 7.93 2.82
CA TYR A 217 -10.38 6.76 3.46
C TYR A 217 -9.84 5.47 2.88
N ALA A 218 -9.47 4.56 3.76
CA ALA A 218 -9.00 3.24 3.39
C ALA A 218 -10.01 2.14 3.74
N ILE A 219 -10.00 1.06 2.97
CA ILE A 219 -10.64 -0.20 3.29
C ILE A 219 -9.56 -1.13 3.77
N GLY A 220 -9.55 -1.45 5.05
CA GLY A 220 -8.60 -2.36 5.69
C GLY A 220 -9.21 -3.70 6.05
N GLY A 221 -8.39 -4.64 6.54
CA GLY A 221 -8.83 -5.94 7.01
C GLY A 221 -9.41 -6.85 5.92
N LEU A 222 -8.96 -6.66 4.68
CA LEU A 222 -9.20 -7.54 3.53
C LEU A 222 -7.87 -8.10 3.01
N ALA A 223 -7.92 -9.09 2.11
CA ALA A 223 -6.77 -9.87 1.66
C ALA A 223 -6.01 -10.57 2.82
N VAL A 224 -6.75 -11.00 3.84
CA VAL A 224 -6.24 -11.67 5.05
C VAL A 224 -6.74 -13.12 5.18
N GLY A 225 -7.22 -13.71 4.08
CA GLY A 225 -7.63 -15.11 4.01
C GLY A 225 -8.99 -15.37 3.36
N GLU A 226 -9.77 -14.33 3.08
CA GLU A 226 -11.03 -14.45 2.33
C GLU A 226 -10.76 -14.68 0.82
N PRO A 227 -11.71 -15.32 0.10
CA PRO A 227 -11.68 -15.39 -1.37
C PRO A 227 -11.77 -13.99 -2.01
N ALA A 228 -11.23 -13.85 -3.23
CA ALA A 228 -11.23 -12.57 -3.94
C ALA A 228 -12.64 -12.02 -4.18
N GLU A 229 -13.59 -12.89 -4.48
CA GLU A 229 -15.00 -12.55 -4.72
C GLU A 229 -15.63 -11.92 -3.46
N GLU A 230 -15.27 -12.40 -2.28
CA GLU A 230 -15.74 -11.86 -1.01
C GLU A 230 -15.15 -10.46 -0.76
N MET A 231 -13.86 -10.27 -1.07
CA MET A 231 -13.23 -8.94 -1.03
C MET A 231 -13.95 -7.97 -1.99
N TYR A 232 -14.25 -8.39 -3.22
CA TYR A 232 -14.94 -7.55 -4.20
C TYR A 232 -16.35 -7.17 -3.75
N ARG A 233 -17.09 -8.14 -3.16
CA ARG A 233 -18.40 -7.89 -2.57
C ARG A 233 -18.33 -6.83 -1.48
N VAL A 234 -17.38 -6.93 -0.56
CA VAL A 234 -17.21 -5.93 0.53
C VAL A 234 -16.91 -4.55 -0.04
N ILE A 235 -16.06 -4.43 -1.06
CA ILE A 235 -15.77 -3.15 -1.71
C ILE A 235 -17.05 -2.55 -2.30
N GLU A 236 -17.84 -3.35 -3.02
CA GLU A 236 -19.11 -2.90 -3.63
C GLU A 236 -20.13 -2.43 -2.60
N GLU A 237 -20.15 -3.05 -1.42
CA GLU A 237 -21.07 -2.71 -0.32
C GLU A 237 -20.65 -1.43 0.41
N VAL A 238 -19.36 -1.17 0.54
CA VAL A 238 -18.82 0.00 1.26
C VAL A 238 -18.72 1.23 0.36
N GLU A 239 -18.39 1.04 -0.92
CA GLU A 239 -18.10 2.10 -1.89
C GLU A 239 -19.17 3.22 -1.91
N PRO A 240 -20.49 2.93 -1.91
CA PRO A 240 -21.52 3.97 -1.95
C PRO A 240 -21.54 4.91 -0.73
N PHE A 241 -20.90 4.51 0.36
CA PHE A 241 -20.82 5.29 1.61
C PHE A 241 -19.51 6.05 1.76
N MET A 242 -18.53 5.77 0.88
CA MET A 242 -17.26 6.50 0.87
C MET A 242 -17.42 7.88 0.21
N PRO A 243 -16.81 8.95 0.76
CA PRO A 243 -16.85 10.28 0.14
C PRO A 243 -16.37 10.28 -1.30
N GLU A 244 -17.06 11.03 -2.17
CA GLU A 244 -16.67 11.13 -3.58
C GLU A 244 -15.50 12.09 -3.81
N ASP A 245 -15.36 13.07 -2.95
CA ASP A 245 -14.34 14.13 -2.99
C ASP A 245 -13.05 13.78 -2.25
N LYS A 246 -12.87 12.51 -1.87
CA LYS A 246 -11.68 12.01 -1.17
C LYS A 246 -11.09 10.79 -1.88
N PRO A 247 -9.77 10.56 -1.78
CA PRO A 247 -9.15 9.35 -2.29
C PRO A 247 -9.58 8.12 -1.49
N ARG A 248 -9.70 6.98 -2.18
CA ARG A 248 -10.13 5.68 -1.65
C ARG A 248 -8.99 4.68 -1.79
N TYR A 249 -8.55 4.13 -0.69
CA TYR A 249 -7.38 3.27 -0.62
C TYR A 249 -7.76 1.86 -0.18
N LEU A 250 -7.42 0.83 -0.97
CA LEU A 250 -7.54 -0.58 -0.61
C LEU A 250 -6.18 -1.10 -0.12
N MET A 251 -6.10 -1.41 1.17
CA MET A 251 -4.85 -1.75 1.83
C MET A 251 -4.38 -3.17 1.53
N GLY A 252 -3.08 -3.31 1.23
CA GLY A 252 -2.41 -4.61 1.09
C GLY A 252 -2.76 -5.40 -0.17
N VAL A 253 -3.48 -4.80 -1.12
CA VAL A 253 -3.96 -5.49 -2.33
C VAL A 253 -3.20 -5.01 -3.56
N GLY A 254 -2.78 -5.85 -4.43
CA GLY A 254 -2.82 -7.30 -4.50
C GLY A 254 -2.22 -7.78 -5.81
N THR A 255 -2.80 -8.81 -6.42
CA THR A 255 -2.41 -9.23 -7.77
C THR A 255 -2.83 -8.18 -8.82
N PRO A 256 -2.25 -8.21 -10.03
CA PRO A 256 -2.68 -7.32 -11.11
C PRO A 256 -4.19 -7.39 -11.39
N VAL A 257 -4.77 -8.59 -11.33
CA VAL A 257 -6.22 -8.79 -11.52
C VAL A 257 -7.01 -8.14 -10.38
N ASN A 258 -6.60 -8.35 -9.11
CA ASN A 258 -7.28 -7.71 -7.97
C ASN A 258 -7.28 -6.17 -8.08
N ILE A 259 -6.20 -5.59 -8.60
CA ILE A 259 -6.10 -4.13 -8.82
C ILE A 259 -7.11 -3.68 -9.88
N ILE A 260 -7.18 -4.36 -11.03
CA ILE A 260 -8.13 -4.04 -12.11
C ILE A 260 -9.56 -4.13 -11.59
N GLU A 261 -9.89 -5.21 -10.89
CA GLU A 261 -11.21 -5.46 -10.28
C GLU A 261 -11.58 -4.38 -9.26
N ALA A 262 -10.64 -3.99 -8.41
CA ALA A 262 -10.89 -2.97 -7.40
C ALA A 262 -11.01 -1.56 -8.01
N VAL A 263 -10.23 -1.24 -9.06
CA VAL A 263 -10.41 0.01 -9.82
C VAL A 263 -11.81 0.09 -10.44
N ALA A 264 -12.28 -1.01 -11.06
CA ALA A 264 -13.62 -1.09 -11.62
C ALA A 264 -14.72 -0.83 -10.56
N ARG A 265 -14.41 -1.06 -9.27
CA ARG A 265 -15.29 -0.83 -8.10
C ARG A 265 -15.04 0.49 -7.38
N GLY A 266 -14.24 1.39 -7.95
CA GLY A 266 -14.08 2.76 -7.46
C GLY A 266 -12.94 2.99 -6.46
N VAL A 267 -11.96 2.09 -6.40
CA VAL A 267 -10.75 2.27 -5.59
C VAL A 267 -9.69 3.06 -6.36
N ASP A 268 -8.98 3.96 -5.66
CA ASP A 268 -8.00 4.88 -6.24
C ASP A 268 -6.55 4.53 -5.92
N LEU A 269 -6.27 4.00 -4.72
CA LEU A 269 -4.91 3.74 -4.23
C LEU A 269 -4.73 2.31 -3.77
N PHE A 270 -3.54 1.80 -3.99
CA PHE A 270 -3.14 0.42 -3.67
C PHE A 270 -1.74 0.39 -3.11
N ASP A 271 -1.46 -0.60 -2.26
CA ASP A 271 -0.13 -1.05 -1.91
C ASP A 271 -0.10 -2.58 -1.83
N CYS A 272 1.03 -3.16 -2.06
CA CYS A 272 1.29 -4.56 -1.74
C CYS A 272 2.78 -4.85 -1.73
N VAL A 273 3.23 -5.71 -0.82
CA VAL A 273 4.61 -6.21 -0.82
C VAL A 273 4.85 -7.27 -1.90
N MET A 274 3.77 -7.79 -2.50
CA MET A 274 3.82 -8.91 -3.46
C MET A 274 4.76 -8.65 -4.64
N PRO A 275 4.76 -7.47 -5.32
CA PRO A 275 5.63 -7.24 -6.45
C PRO A 275 7.10 -7.48 -6.10
N SER A 276 7.58 -6.87 -5.03
CA SER A 276 8.98 -7.02 -4.59
C SER A 276 9.26 -8.37 -3.92
N ARG A 277 8.32 -8.89 -3.11
CA ARG A 277 8.47 -10.19 -2.45
C ARG A 277 8.54 -11.33 -3.47
N ASN A 278 7.61 -11.37 -4.40
CA ASN A 278 7.54 -12.42 -5.42
C ASN A 278 8.74 -12.36 -6.37
N ALA A 279 9.15 -11.16 -6.79
CA ALA A 279 10.33 -10.96 -7.63
C ALA A 279 11.60 -11.55 -7.01
N ARG A 280 11.81 -11.37 -5.70
CA ARG A 280 12.97 -11.94 -4.99
C ARG A 280 13.02 -13.46 -5.01
N HIS A 281 11.92 -14.12 -5.33
CA HIS A 281 11.79 -15.56 -5.49
C HIS A 281 11.61 -15.98 -6.96
N GLY A 282 11.92 -15.08 -7.91
CA GLY A 282 11.88 -15.37 -9.34
C GLY A 282 10.51 -15.35 -9.99
N HIS A 283 9.46 -14.92 -9.27
CA HIS A 283 8.12 -14.77 -9.85
C HIS A 283 7.98 -13.38 -10.49
N ILE A 284 7.75 -13.37 -11.80
CA ILE A 284 7.74 -12.18 -12.66
C ILE A 284 6.33 -11.95 -13.20
N PHE A 285 5.85 -10.71 -13.17
CA PHE A 285 4.61 -10.29 -13.80
C PHE A 285 4.89 -9.71 -15.18
N THR A 286 4.10 -10.10 -16.16
CA THR A 286 4.21 -9.63 -17.55
C THR A 286 2.82 -9.31 -18.13
N TRP A 287 2.76 -8.64 -19.27
CA TRP A 287 1.50 -8.32 -19.95
C TRP A 287 0.79 -9.55 -20.53
N GLN A 288 1.45 -10.71 -20.57
CA GLN A 288 0.89 -11.98 -21.00
C GLN A 288 0.50 -12.90 -19.84
N GLY A 289 0.77 -12.48 -18.61
CA GLY A 289 0.56 -13.28 -17.41
C GLY A 289 1.80 -13.31 -16.51
N SER A 290 1.93 -14.32 -15.66
CA SER A 290 3.07 -14.45 -14.75
C SER A 290 3.96 -15.64 -15.09
N MET A 291 5.27 -15.53 -14.81
CA MET A 291 6.24 -16.59 -15.03
C MET A 291 7.14 -16.79 -13.80
N ASN A 292 7.71 -18.00 -13.69
CA ASN A 292 8.83 -18.22 -12.76
C ASN A 292 10.12 -18.31 -13.57
N ILE A 293 10.98 -17.30 -13.44
CA ILE A 293 12.24 -17.20 -14.19
C ILE A 293 13.22 -18.34 -13.89
N LEU A 294 13.03 -19.06 -12.79
CA LEU A 294 13.88 -20.20 -12.40
C LEU A 294 13.65 -21.46 -13.25
N ASN A 295 12.55 -21.50 -14.03
CA ASN A 295 12.23 -22.64 -14.88
C ASN A 295 13.32 -22.89 -15.93
N ALA A 296 13.59 -24.17 -16.23
CA ALA A 296 14.63 -24.60 -17.15
C ALA A 296 14.44 -24.03 -18.59
N LYS A 297 13.20 -23.86 -19.02
CA LYS A 297 12.87 -23.33 -20.36
C LYS A 297 13.46 -21.94 -20.65
N TYR A 298 13.86 -21.18 -19.60
CA TYR A 298 14.45 -19.85 -19.76
C TYR A 298 16.00 -19.86 -19.79
N GLU A 299 16.64 -21.02 -19.77
CA GLU A 299 18.10 -21.14 -19.71
C GLU A 299 18.80 -20.57 -20.95
N LEU A 300 18.21 -20.76 -22.13
CA LEU A 300 18.73 -20.26 -23.40
C LEU A 300 17.81 -19.15 -23.99
N ASP A 301 16.90 -18.59 -23.20
CA ASP A 301 15.94 -17.58 -23.69
C ASP A 301 16.59 -16.20 -23.71
N SER A 302 16.90 -15.71 -24.92
CA SER A 302 17.50 -14.39 -25.17
C SER A 302 16.51 -13.22 -25.07
N LYS A 303 15.20 -13.49 -24.93
CA LYS A 303 14.19 -12.46 -24.82
C LYS A 303 14.26 -11.70 -23.48
N PRO A 304 13.74 -10.46 -23.41
CA PRO A 304 13.57 -9.76 -22.13
C PRO A 304 12.53 -10.46 -21.25
N LEU A 305 12.41 -10.08 -19.98
CA LEU A 305 11.36 -10.61 -19.09
C LEU A 305 9.98 -10.42 -19.70
N ASP A 306 9.73 -9.27 -20.31
CA ASP A 306 8.48 -8.95 -21.02
C ASP A 306 8.81 -8.11 -22.27
N GLU A 307 8.37 -8.56 -23.45
CA GLU A 307 8.61 -7.90 -24.73
C GLU A 307 7.82 -6.58 -24.89
N GLU A 308 6.74 -6.39 -24.12
CA GLU A 308 5.95 -5.15 -24.07
C GLU A 308 6.42 -4.17 -22.98
N CYS A 309 7.50 -4.48 -22.26
CA CYS A 309 7.99 -3.70 -21.13
C CYS A 309 9.26 -2.94 -21.49
N ASP A 310 9.27 -1.65 -21.25
CA ASP A 310 10.40 -0.75 -21.53
C ASP A 310 11.20 -0.37 -20.25
N CYS A 311 11.05 -1.15 -19.16
CA CYS A 311 11.82 -0.92 -17.95
C CYS A 311 13.34 -1.12 -18.16
N PRO A 312 14.18 -0.54 -17.29
CA PRO A 312 15.64 -0.70 -17.40
C PRO A 312 16.10 -2.15 -17.45
N THR A 313 15.41 -3.07 -16.77
CA THR A 313 15.73 -4.50 -16.80
C THR A 313 15.47 -5.11 -18.18
N CYS A 314 14.26 -4.90 -18.73
CA CYS A 314 13.89 -5.48 -20.01
C CYS A 314 14.68 -4.91 -21.20
N LYS A 315 15.09 -3.64 -21.12
CA LYS A 315 15.90 -2.99 -22.17
C LYS A 315 17.32 -3.54 -22.26
N ASN A 316 17.85 -4.10 -21.16
CA ASN A 316 19.27 -4.41 -21.09
C ASN A 316 19.60 -5.88 -20.81
N HIS A 317 18.62 -6.70 -20.40
CA HIS A 317 18.92 -8.04 -19.89
C HIS A 317 17.92 -9.08 -20.41
N SER A 318 18.44 -10.27 -20.76
CA SER A 318 17.66 -11.41 -21.19
C SER A 318 17.15 -12.26 -20.02
N ARG A 319 16.13 -13.07 -20.25
CA ARG A 319 15.64 -14.09 -19.32
C ARG A 319 16.75 -15.05 -18.92
N ALA A 320 17.57 -15.51 -19.87
CA ALA A 320 18.69 -16.39 -19.62
C ALA A 320 19.68 -15.78 -18.62
N TYR A 321 20.06 -14.51 -18.80
CA TYR A 321 20.99 -13.82 -17.88
C TYR A 321 20.40 -13.67 -16.50
N ILE A 322 19.14 -13.22 -16.37
CA ILE A 322 18.48 -13.04 -15.07
C ILE A 322 18.35 -14.39 -14.36
N ARG A 323 17.94 -15.46 -15.09
CA ARG A 323 17.92 -16.80 -14.53
C ARG A 323 19.29 -17.25 -14.03
N HIS A 324 20.34 -17.02 -14.81
CA HIS A 324 21.71 -17.31 -14.40
C HIS A 324 22.07 -16.64 -13.07
N LEU A 325 21.77 -15.32 -12.93
CA LEU A 325 22.04 -14.60 -11.69
C LEU A 325 21.32 -15.20 -10.49
N PHE A 326 20.06 -15.60 -10.64
CA PHE A 326 19.32 -16.30 -9.57
C PHE A 326 19.96 -17.66 -9.22
N LYS A 327 20.37 -18.44 -10.24
CA LYS A 327 21.00 -19.76 -10.02
C LYS A 327 22.38 -19.64 -9.37
N SER A 328 23.10 -18.58 -9.65
CA SER A 328 24.41 -18.28 -9.05
C SER A 328 24.31 -17.59 -7.68
N GLY A 329 23.10 -17.26 -7.20
CA GLY A 329 22.91 -16.56 -5.95
C GLY A 329 23.31 -15.08 -5.97
N GLU A 330 23.46 -14.49 -7.16
CA GLU A 330 23.83 -13.08 -7.32
C GLU A 330 22.69 -12.14 -6.94
N ILE A 331 22.95 -11.19 -6.05
CA ILE A 331 21.97 -10.21 -5.56
C ILE A 331 21.39 -9.37 -6.71
N LEU A 332 22.18 -9.14 -7.77
CA LEU A 332 21.74 -8.40 -8.95
C LEU A 332 20.51 -9.04 -9.60
N GLY A 333 20.37 -10.37 -9.61
CA GLY A 333 19.20 -11.06 -10.16
C GLY A 333 17.92 -10.65 -9.45
N MET A 334 17.95 -10.64 -8.11
CA MET A 334 16.80 -10.17 -7.31
C MET A 334 16.49 -8.70 -7.58
N ARG A 335 17.50 -7.83 -7.62
CA ARG A 335 17.32 -6.39 -7.87
C ARG A 335 16.66 -6.14 -9.22
N LEU A 336 17.15 -6.76 -10.30
CA LEU A 336 16.60 -6.61 -11.65
C LEU A 336 15.14 -7.09 -11.73
N ALA A 337 14.83 -8.23 -11.10
CA ALA A 337 13.47 -8.75 -11.03
C ALA A 337 12.53 -7.82 -10.25
N VAL A 338 12.98 -7.27 -9.11
CA VAL A 338 12.20 -6.32 -8.31
C VAL A 338 11.95 -5.04 -9.10
N MET A 339 12.97 -4.49 -9.76
CA MET A 339 12.82 -3.29 -10.60
C MET A 339 11.78 -3.51 -11.70
N HIS A 340 11.82 -4.67 -12.37
CA HIS A 340 10.83 -5.01 -13.40
C HIS A 340 9.41 -5.10 -12.83
N ASN A 341 9.18 -5.86 -11.76
CA ASN A 341 7.84 -6.02 -11.18
C ASN A 341 7.26 -4.69 -10.67
N LEU A 342 8.08 -3.83 -10.06
CA LEU A 342 7.61 -2.51 -9.62
C LEU A 342 7.25 -1.62 -10.80
N TYR A 343 8.08 -1.63 -11.86
CA TYR A 343 7.78 -0.91 -13.09
C TYR A 343 6.48 -1.41 -13.72
N PHE A 344 6.29 -2.72 -13.78
CA PHE A 344 5.05 -3.34 -14.28
C PHE A 344 3.82 -2.83 -13.51
N TYR A 345 3.84 -2.84 -12.17
CA TYR A 345 2.72 -2.36 -11.37
C TYR A 345 2.44 -0.86 -11.57
N ASN A 346 3.47 -0.04 -11.59
CA ASN A 346 3.32 1.39 -11.84
C ASN A 346 2.77 1.67 -13.26
N THR A 347 3.22 0.91 -14.26
CA THR A 347 2.75 1.00 -15.65
C THR A 347 1.33 0.43 -15.81
N LEU A 348 0.96 -0.59 -15.03
CA LEU A 348 -0.42 -1.11 -15.00
C LEU A 348 -1.39 0.02 -14.64
N LEU A 349 -1.12 0.75 -13.55
CA LEU A 349 -1.95 1.88 -13.14
C LEU A 349 -1.87 3.05 -14.16
N GLU A 350 -0.74 3.27 -14.79
CA GLU A 350 -0.60 4.26 -15.87
C GLU A 350 -1.49 3.92 -17.07
N ARG A 351 -1.46 2.64 -17.54
CA ARG A 351 -2.33 2.17 -18.65
C ARG A 351 -3.81 2.20 -18.27
N ILE A 352 -4.15 1.91 -17.01
CA ILE A 352 -5.53 2.05 -16.51
C ILE A 352 -5.98 3.53 -16.56
N ARG A 353 -5.14 4.48 -16.11
CA ARG A 353 -5.45 5.91 -16.21
C ARG A 353 -5.66 6.33 -17.67
N GLN A 354 -4.79 5.88 -18.57
CA GLN A 354 -4.93 6.18 -19.99
C GLN A 354 -6.24 5.60 -20.55
N ALA A 355 -6.58 4.35 -20.22
CA ALA A 355 -7.82 3.73 -20.66
C ALA A 355 -9.07 4.47 -20.13
N LEU A 356 -9.01 5.03 -18.90
CA LEU A 356 -10.07 5.88 -18.36
C LEU A 356 -10.14 7.23 -19.09
N ASP A 357 -9.00 7.85 -19.38
CA ASP A 357 -8.93 9.12 -20.12
C ASP A 357 -9.48 8.96 -21.55
N ASP A 358 -9.25 7.81 -22.20
CA ASP A 358 -9.63 7.50 -23.59
C ASP A 358 -11.01 6.81 -23.75
N ASP A 359 -11.79 6.63 -22.69
CA ASP A 359 -13.08 5.88 -22.68
C ASP A 359 -12.96 4.42 -23.14
N THR A 360 -11.82 3.78 -22.90
CA THR A 360 -11.53 2.39 -23.32
C THR A 360 -11.36 1.43 -22.16
N PHE A 361 -11.70 1.87 -20.92
CA PHE A 361 -11.49 1.07 -19.72
C PHE A 361 -12.22 -0.29 -19.76
N ASP A 362 -13.43 -0.36 -20.30
CA ASP A 362 -14.16 -1.63 -20.40
C ASP A 362 -13.42 -2.64 -21.29
N LYS A 363 -12.80 -2.18 -22.38
CA LYS A 363 -11.96 -3.03 -23.25
C LYS A 363 -10.69 -3.47 -22.53
N PHE A 364 -10.06 -2.56 -21.78
CA PHE A 364 -8.89 -2.84 -20.94
C PHE A 364 -9.23 -3.90 -19.90
N TYR A 365 -10.32 -3.70 -19.16
CA TYR A 365 -10.83 -4.61 -18.15
C TYR A 365 -11.09 -6.00 -18.75
N ALA A 366 -11.89 -6.11 -19.80
CA ALA A 366 -12.23 -7.39 -20.42
C ALA A 366 -10.98 -8.18 -20.90
N LYS A 367 -9.97 -7.49 -21.41
CA LYS A 367 -8.72 -8.11 -21.85
C LYS A 367 -7.85 -8.56 -20.68
N TYR A 368 -7.53 -7.65 -19.76
CA TYR A 368 -6.45 -7.85 -18.80
C TYR A 368 -6.88 -8.49 -17.47
N SER A 369 -8.17 -8.45 -17.11
CA SER A 369 -8.69 -9.20 -15.96
C SER A 369 -8.54 -10.73 -16.15
N THR A 370 -8.54 -11.20 -17.39
CA THR A 370 -8.31 -12.61 -17.72
C THR A 370 -6.82 -12.93 -17.93
N ILE A 371 -6.14 -12.17 -18.80
CA ILE A 371 -4.77 -12.47 -19.21
C ILE A 371 -3.79 -12.41 -18.04
N LEU A 372 -3.88 -11.37 -17.19
CA LEU A 372 -2.94 -11.17 -16.09
C LEU A 372 -3.12 -12.17 -14.94
N GLY A 373 -4.19 -12.95 -14.93
CA GLY A 373 -4.39 -14.08 -14.04
C GLY A 373 -3.67 -15.36 -14.46
N ASN A 374 -3.23 -15.44 -15.72
CA ASN A 374 -2.64 -16.65 -16.29
C ASN A 374 -1.19 -16.84 -15.84
N ARG A 375 -0.74 -18.10 -15.90
CA ARG A 375 0.65 -18.51 -15.74
C ARG A 375 1.21 -18.95 -17.09
N ILE A 376 2.38 -18.41 -17.49
CA ILE A 376 3.03 -18.67 -18.78
C ILE A 376 4.35 -19.44 -18.65
#